data_448c7e25f66293b45644f8de030a41b3
#
_entry.id   448c7e25f66293b45644f8de030a41b3
#
_cell.length_a   1.000
_cell.length_b   1.000
_cell.length_c   1.000
_cell.angle_alpha   90.00
_cell.angle_beta   90.00
_cell.angle_gamma   90.00
#
_symmetry.space_group_name_H-M   'P 1'
#
loop_
_entity.id
_entity.type
_entity.pdbx_description
1 polymer ?
#
loop_
_entity_poly.entity_id
_entity_poly.type
_entity_poly.pdbx_seq_one_letter_code
_entity_poly.pdbx_strand_id
1 'polypeptide(L)'
;MTKAHETQVGGTHYSAFSIQPTEYIIRNKLDWWEGNIVKYISRHKLKGGAVDVQKVIHYAQMLLEDTYGITCTVNYVDPSQEVPKQKKRRKKRKVVVENVVVPEQTS
;
A
#
# COMPACT_ATOMS: atom_id res chain seq x y z
N MET A 1 -23.69 -1.04 -8.90
CA MET A 1 -23.49 -0.44 -7.63
C MET A 1 -24.47 0.65 -7.41
N THR A 2 -24.67 1.04 -6.19
CA THR A 2 -25.66 2.04 -5.88
C THR A 2 -25.04 3.39 -6.17
N LYS A 3 -25.84 4.44 -6.16
CA LYS A 3 -25.35 5.74 -6.39
C LYS A 3 -24.31 6.15 -5.41
N ALA A 4 -24.35 5.67 -4.21
CA ALA A 4 -23.37 6.03 -3.21
C ALA A 4 -21.99 5.56 -3.67
N HIS A 5 -21.93 4.45 -4.38
CA HIS A 5 -20.64 3.94 -4.83
C HIS A 5 -20.17 4.72 -6.07
N GLU A 6 -21.06 5.42 -6.71
CA GLU A 6 -20.67 6.20 -7.86
C GLU A 6 -20.21 7.59 -7.47
N THR A 7 -20.34 7.94 -6.20
CA THR A 7 -19.97 9.26 -5.74
C THR A 7 -18.76 9.16 -4.84
N GLN A 8 -17.80 10.00 -5.06
CA GLN A 8 -16.64 10.01 -4.22
C GLN A 8 -16.52 11.35 -3.55
N VAL A 9 -16.51 11.35 -2.24
CA VAL A 9 -16.37 12.57 -1.49
C VAL A 9 -14.90 12.87 -1.38
N GLY A 10 -14.53 14.07 -1.69
CA GLY A 10 -13.15 14.44 -1.55
C GLY A 10 -12.26 14.21 -2.74
N GLY A 11 -12.82 13.97 -3.87
CA GLY A 11 -12.01 13.81 -5.06
C GLY A 11 -12.59 12.83 -6.02
N THR A 12 -11.86 12.50 -7.05
CA THR A 12 -12.36 11.60 -8.06
C THR A 12 -11.36 10.49 -8.35
N HIS A 13 -10.37 10.29 -7.49
CA HIS A 13 -9.32 9.35 -7.81
C HIS A 13 -9.79 7.91 -7.92
N TYR A 14 -10.82 7.51 -7.17
CA TYR A 14 -11.28 6.15 -7.27
C TYR A 14 -12.13 5.92 -8.52
N SER A 15 -12.73 6.96 -9.05
CA SER A 15 -13.58 6.77 -10.19
C SER A 15 -12.77 6.49 -11.46
N ALA A 16 -11.46 6.65 -11.39
CA ALA A 16 -10.63 6.37 -12.55
C ALA A 16 -10.38 4.88 -12.75
N PHE A 17 -10.73 4.05 -11.77
CA PHE A 17 -10.44 2.64 -11.91
C PHE A 17 -11.55 1.88 -12.63
N SER A 18 -11.18 0.89 -13.40
CA SER A 18 -12.15 0.06 -14.07
C SER A 18 -13.01 -0.66 -13.02
N ILE A 19 -12.38 -1.09 -11.93
CA ILE A 19 -13.10 -1.72 -10.86
C ILE A 19 -12.62 -0.98 -9.64
N GLN A 20 -13.53 -0.34 -8.94
CA GLN A 20 -13.12 0.43 -7.78
C GLN A 20 -12.63 -0.47 -6.67
N PRO A 21 -11.65 -0.01 -5.92
CA PRO A 21 -11.11 -0.83 -4.83
C PRO A 21 -12.19 -1.29 -3.86
N THR A 22 -13.18 -0.44 -3.59
CA THR A 22 -14.27 -0.81 -2.69
C THR A 22 -15.02 -2.03 -3.22
N GLU A 23 -15.29 -2.04 -4.50
CA GLU A 23 -16.02 -3.15 -5.08
C GLU A 23 -15.21 -4.43 -4.96
N TYR A 24 -13.94 -4.37 -5.27
CA TYR A 24 -13.06 -5.53 -5.20
C TYR A 24 -12.98 -6.06 -3.78
N ILE A 25 -12.80 -5.17 -2.83
CA ILE A 25 -12.64 -5.54 -1.43
C ILE A 25 -13.90 -6.19 -0.91
N ILE A 26 -15.05 -5.59 -1.15
CA ILE A 26 -16.29 -6.10 -0.64
C ILE A 26 -16.69 -7.41 -1.31
N ARG A 27 -16.57 -7.49 -2.61
CA ARG A 27 -17.00 -8.68 -3.32
C ARG A 27 -16.12 -9.89 -3.05
N ASN A 28 -14.86 -9.65 -2.74
CA ASN A 28 -13.97 -10.74 -2.42
C ASN A 28 -13.89 -10.98 -0.91
N LYS A 29 -14.69 -10.24 -0.15
CA LYS A 29 -14.73 -10.41 1.29
C LYS A 29 -13.38 -10.30 1.96
N LEU A 30 -12.63 -9.31 1.57
CA LEU A 30 -11.32 -9.09 2.17
C LEU A 30 -11.51 -8.49 3.56
N ASP A 31 -10.60 -8.80 4.46
CA ASP A 31 -10.72 -8.29 5.81
C ASP A 31 -10.15 -6.89 5.89
N TRP A 32 -10.07 -6.35 7.07
CA TRP A 32 -9.60 -4.99 7.28
C TRP A 32 -8.18 -4.78 6.78
N TRP A 33 -7.28 -5.73 7.08
CA TRP A 33 -5.90 -5.56 6.70
C TRP A 33 -5.78 -5.64 5.19
N GLU A 34 -6.36 -6.66 4.61
CA GLU A 34 -6.28 -6.88 3.17
C GLU A 34 -6.93 -5.74 2.41
N GLY A 35 -8.06 -5.27 2.90
CA GLY A 35 -8.77 -4.20 2.23
C GLY A 35 -7.99 -2.90 2.22
N ASN A 36 -7.33 -2.59 3.33
CA ASN A 36 -6.55 -1.37 3.37
C ASN A 36 -5.31 -1.47 2.49
N ILE A 37 -4.73 -2.65 2.37
CA ILE A 37 -3.60 -2.83 1.49
C ILE A 37 -4.03 -2.56 0.05
N VAL A 38 -5.16 -3.13 -0.37
CA VAL A 38 -5.64 -2.93 -1.72
C VAL A 38 -5.97 -1.47 -1.97
N LYS A 39 -6.61 -0.84 -0.99
CA LYS A 39 -6.99 0.55 -1.13
C LYS A 39 -5.80 1.45 -1.35
N TYR A 40 -4.81 1.35 -0.49
CA TYR A 40 -3.69 2.26 -0.58
C TYR A 40 -2.75 1.96 -1.74
N ILE A 41 -2.57 0.68 -2.07
CA ILE A 41 -1.69 0.38 -3.18
C ILE A 41 -2.35 0.79 -4.49
N SER A 42 -3.68 0.85 -4.53
CA SER A 42 -4.36 1.25 -5.73
C SER A 42 -4.28 2.76 -5.94
N ARG A 43 -4.27 3.53 -4.87
CA ARG A 43 -4.37 4.97 -5.04
C ARG A 43 -3.07 5.75 -4.96
N HIS A 44 -1.97 5.11 -4.63
CA HIS A 44 -0.76 5.87 -4.33
C HIS A 44 -0.32 6.82 -5.45
N LYS A 45 -0.49 6.40 -6.70
CA LYS A 45 -0.08 7.26 -7.78
C LYS A 45 -1.00 8.45 -7.95
N LEU A 46 -2.22 8.34 -7.50
CA LEU A 46 -3.20 9.37 -7.70
C LEU A 46 -3.36 10.31 -6.53
N LYS A 47 -2.93 9.94 -5.38
CA LYS A 47 -3.09 10.78 -4.22
C LYS A 47 -1.97 10.80 -3.22
N GLY A 48 -1.75 9.79 -2.49
CA GLY A 48 -0.84 9.83 -1.34
C GLY A 48 0.64 9.57 -1.59
N GLY A 49 0.97 9.09 -2.78
CA GLY A 49 2.37 8.85 -3.07
C GLY A 49 3.05 7.91 -2.11
N ALA A 50 4.24 8.24 -1.71
CA ALA A 50 5.03 7.38 -0.84
C ALA A 50 4.35 7.08 0.48
N VAL A 51 3.58 8.01 0.99
CA VAL A 51 2.89 7.79 2.24
C VAL A 51 1.91 6.64 2.09
N ASP A 52 1.20 6.58 0.96
CA ASP A 52 0.25 5.50 0.75
C ASP A 52 0.97 4.16 0.67
N VAL A 53 2.12 4.12 0.04
CA VAL A 53 2.87 2.88 -0.06
C VAL A 53 3.38 2.45 1.32
N GLN A 54 3.79 3.42 2.15
CA GLN A 54 4.22 3.10 3.48
C GLN A 54 3.05 2.57 4.32
N LYS A 55 1.84 3.06 4.06
CA LYS A 55 0.69 2.54 4.75
C LYS A 55 0.44 1.08 4.35
N VAL A 56 0.70 0.74 3.08
CA VAL A 56 0.55 -0.64 2.64
C VAL A 56 1.50 -1.53 3.43
N ILE A 57 2.73 -1.09 3.59
CA ILE A 57 3.72 -1.87 4.32
C ILE A 57 3.28 -2.05 5.77
N HIS A 58 2.78 -0.98 6.37
CA HIS A 58 2.38 -1.04 7.76
C HIS A 58 1.18 -1.97 7.95
N TYR A 59 0.20 -1.92 7.07
CA TYR A 59 -0.93 -2.82 7.18
C TYR A 59 -0.48 -4.27 6.95
N ALA A 60 0.49 -4.48 6.07
CA ALA A 60 1.00 -5.83 5.84
C ALA A 60 1.73 -6.34 7.08
N GLN A 61 2.45 -5.45 7.79
CA GLN A 61 3.11 -5.85 9.01
C GLN A 61 2.08 -6.27 10.04
N MET A 62 1.01 -5.51 10.17
CA MET A 62 -0.01 -5.84 11.15
C MET A 62 -0.71 -7.14 10.79
N LEU A 63 -0.90 -7.38 9.50
CA LEU A 63 -1.51 -8.61 9.07
C LEU A 63 -0.63 -9.80 9.45
N LEU A 64 0.67 -9.67 9.24
CA LEU A 64 1.57 -10.74 9.59
C LEU A 64 1.52 -11.02 11.09
N GLU A 65 1.48 -9.98 11.89
CA GLU A 65 1.45 -10.18 13.31
C GLU A 65 0.13 -10.75 13.79
N ASP A 66 -0.96 -10.19 13.36
CA ASP A 66 -2.25 -10.63 13.84
C ASP A 66 -2.68 -11.97 13.30
N THR A 67 -2.40 -12.26 12.07
CA THR A 67 -2.87 -13.50 11.48
C THR A 67 -1.87 -14.63 11.58
N TYR A 68 -0.61 -14.31 11.43
CA TYR A 68 0.41 -15.35 11.39
C TYR A 68 1.40 -15.35 12.55
N GLY A 69 1.30 -14.38 13.42
CA GLY A 69 2.20 -14.30 14.57
C GLY A 69 3.63 -14.02 14.21
N ILE A 70 3.86 -13.40 13.07
CA ILE A 70 5.20 -13.12 12.62
C ILE A 70 5.49 -11.64 12.74
N THR A 71 6.60 -11.30 13.35
CA THR A 71 6.97 -9.90 13.50
C THR A 71 8.00 -9.54 12.45
N CYS A 72 7.83 -8.42 11.82
CA CYS A 72 8.84 -7.97 10.90
C CYS A 72 9.06 -6.49 11.14
N THR A 73 10.29 -6.04 10.97
CA THR A 73 10.65 -4.67 11.23
C THR A 73 11.00 -3.98 9.94
N VAL A 74 10.44 -2.82 9.74
CA VAL A 74 10.71 -2.07 8.53
C VAL A 74 11.16 -0.67 8.93
N ASN A 75 12.18 -0.18 8.31
CA ASN A 75 12.65 1.16 8.60
C ASN A 75 11.94 2.11 7.67
N TYR A 76 11.07 2.94 8.21
CA TYR A 76 10.36 3.88 7.38
C TYR A 76 11.09 5.20 7.34
N VAL A 77 10.99 5.85 6.21
CA VAL A 77 11.58 7.15 6.05
C VAL A 77 10.40 8.09 5.95
N ASP A 78 10.41 9.14 6.70
CA ASP A 78 9.31 10.10 6.68
C ASP A 78 9.35 10.79 5.34
N PRO A 79 8.33 10.63 4.52
CA PRO A 79 8.32 11.22 3.20
C PRO A 79 8.38 12.74 3.20
N SER A 80 8.05 13.35 4.30
CA SER A 80 8.09 14.78 4.31
C SER A 80 9.47 15.26 4.61
N GLN A 81 10.40 14.39 4.94
CA GLN A 81 11.66 14.77 5.29
C GLN A 81 12.40 14.71 4.14
N GLU A 82 12.63 15.16 3.44
CA GLU A 82 13.32 15.06 2.34
C GLU A 82 13.87 14.28 1.65
N VAL A 83 13.57 13.77 1.08
CA VAL A 83 14.01 12.98 0.26
C VAL A 83 14.14 13.72 -0.90
N PRO A 84 15.12 13.83 -1.45
CA PRO A 84 15.37 14.62 -2.57
C PRO A 84 14.52 14.13 -3.63
N LYS A 85 14.11 14.96 -4.34
CA LYS A 85 13.36 14.63 -5.31
C LYS A 85 13.98 13.82 -6.18
N GLN A 86 13.81 12.93 -6.56
CA GLN A 86 14.32 12.04 -7.31
C GLN A 86 14.44 12.40 -8.55
N LYS A 87 15.02 12.78 -9.08
CA LYS A 87 15.25 13.16 -10.22
C LYS A 87 15.15 12.13 -11.06
N LYS A 88 15.34 11.64 -11.58
CA LYS A 88 15.29 10.72 -12.46
C LYS A 88 15.44 9.47 -12.13
N ARG A 89 15.46 8.82 -12.48
CA ARG A 89 15.48 7.59 -12.25
C ARG A 89 16.55 7.09 -11.80
N ARG A 90 16.81 6.63 -11.27
CA ARG A 90 17.86 6.22 -10.84
C ARG A 90 17.98 4.85 -10.79
N LYS A 91 18.77 4.41 -10.55
CA LYS A 91 19.03 3.13 -10.55
C LYS A 91 18.37 2.53 -9.50
N LYS A 92 18.17 1.58 -9.33
CA LYS A 92 17.55 0.94 -8.40
C LYS A 92 18.05 1.06 -7.16
N ARG A 93 17.54 1.26 -6.21
CA ARG A 93 18.02 1.32 -5.09
C ARG A 93 17.75 0.22 -4.30
N LYS A 94 18.34 -0.19 -3.43
CA LYS A 94 18.05 -1.24 -2.71
C LYS A 94 17.12 -0.99 -1.65
N VAL A 95 16.21 -1.64 -1.36
CA VAL A 95 15.31 -1.48 -0.31
C VAL A 95 15.77 -2.35 0.80
N VAL A 96 16.07 -1.79 1.89
CA VAL A 96 16.55 -2.56 2.98
C VAL A 96 15.44 -2.84 3.95
N VAL A 97 15.11 -4.04 4.15
CA VAL A 97 14.12 -4.42 5.08
C VAL A 97 14.84 -5.17 6.17
N GLU A 98 15.01 -4.54 7.33
CA GLU A 98 15.73 -5.18 8.32
C GLU A 98 15.07 -6.28 8.97
N ASN A 99 15.65 -7.26 9.34
CA ASN A 99 15.10 -8.38 10.03
C ASN A 99 14.07 -9.16 9.24
N VAL A 100 14.04 -9.01 7.98
CA VAL A 100 13.18 -9.80 7.18
C VAL A 100 14.09 -10.78 6.52
N VAL A 101 13.92 -12.00 6.75
CA VAL A 101 14.74 -12.97 6.17
C VAL A 101 14.17 -13.33 4.89
N VAL A 102 14.76 -12.95 3.86
CA VAL A 102 14.26 -13.24 2.61
C VAL A 102 14.87 -14.49 2.19
N PRO A 103 14.15 -15.38 1.88
CA PRO A 103 14.65 -16.66 1.52
C PRO A 103 15.46 -16.48 0.35
N GLU A 104 16.44 -17.03 0.32
CA GLU A 104 17.26 -16.85 -0.65
C GLU A 104 16.82 -17.34 -1.75
N GLN A 105 16.38 -17.14 -2.40
CA GLN A 105 15.88 -17.48 -3.42
C GLN A 105 16.54 -18.03 -4.17
N THR A 106 17.12 -18.26 -4.22
CA THR A 106 17.77 -18.80 -4.77
C THR A 106 17.42 -19.11 -5.80
N SER A 107 17.22 -19.04 -6.21
CA SER A 107 16.92 -19.36 -7.14
C SER A 107 17.06 -19.49 -7.72
#